data_adae5a89ae5fdd525cc7d55a9bfb5bbe
#
_entry.id   adae5a89ae5fdd525cc7d55a9bfb5bbe
#
_cell.length_a   1.000
_cell.length_b   1.000
_cell.length_c   1.000
_cell.angle_alpha   90.00
_cell.angle_beta   90.00
_cell.angle_gamma   90.00
#
_symmetry.space_group_name_H-M   'P 1'
#
loop_
_entity.id
_entity.type
_entity.pdbx_description
1 polymer ?
#
loop_
_entity_poly.entity_id
_entity_poly.type
_entity_poly.pdbx_seq_one_letter_code
_entity_poly.pdbx_strand_id
1 'polypeptide(L)'
;MKIAMIMLAAGNSRRFGANKLLYEIDGIPMYRHVLEQLDDTKKKIENIYSEYSDITEDNNNDNNSDIVQLNNLYRNNITAKIICNIIVITQYDAIAEAVKTKEIQVLYNPHPEDGISSSVKIGLNASLDADAVLFTVSDQPWLTSETICELIHVFLNTSKGIAYVSCQGKMGNPCIFDRKYYNELLSLEGDKGGKKVIMKHLDDTQVYEIEEGRELEDI
;
A
#
# COMPACT_ATOMS: atom_id res chain seq x y z
N MET A 1 -7.36 12.51 -6.50
CA MET A 1 -7.49 11.05 -6.34
C MET A 1 -7.25 10.66 -4.89
N LYS A 2 -7.99 9.71 -4.34
CA LYS A 2 -7.83 9.21 -2.97
C LYS A 2 -7.34 7.76 -3.01
N ILE A 3 -6.22 7.48 -2.33
CA ILE A 3 -5.64 6.12 -2.21
C ILE A 3 -5.71 5.70 -0.74
N ALA A 4 -6.34 4.56 -0.44
CA ALA A 4 -6.28 3.96 0.87
C ALA A 4 -5.14 2.94 0.92
N MET A 5 -4.15 3.17 1.79
CA MET A 5 -3.05 2.26 2.05
C MET A 5 -3.40 1.41 3.27
N ILE A 6 -3.64 0.13 3.05
CA ILE A 6 -4.16 -0.81 4.04
C ILE A 6 -3.05 -1.78 4.45
N MET A 7 -2.62 -1.70 5.71
CA MET A 7 -1.67 -2.64 6.30
C MET A 7 -2.42 -3.79 6.96
N LEU A 8 -2.16 -5.02 6.51
CA LEU A 8 -2.74 -6.24 7.05
C LEU A 8 -1.86 -6.77 8.18
N ALA A 9 -2.26 -6.55 9.43
CA ALA A 9 -1.53 -6.86 10.65
C ALA A 9 -2.31 -7.77 11.60
N ALA A 10 -3.18 -8.66 11.07
CA ALA A 10 -4.02 -9.57 11.85
C ALA A 10 -3.67 -11.06 11.63
N GLY A 11 -2.48 -11.38 11.12
CA GLY A 11 -2.02 -12.75 10.92
C GLY A 11 -1.85 -13.51 12.24
N ASN A 12 -2.27 -14.78 12.29
CA ASN A 12 -2.33 -15.59 13.52
C ASN A 12 -0.98 -16.10 14.04
N SER A 13 0.14 -15.88 13.34
CA SER A 13 1.51 -16.28 13.73
C SER A 13 1.60 -17.73 14.32
N ARG A 14 0.75 -18.66 13.85
CA ARG A 14 0.55 -20.00 14.46
C ARG A 14 1.83 -20.82 14.61
N ARG A 15 2.82 -20.58 13.73
CA ARG A 15 4.10 -21.31 13.74
C ARG A 15 5.13 -20.69 14.67
N PHE A 16 4.94 -19.46 15.12
CA PHE A 16 5.94 -18.69 15.87
C PHE A 16 5.75 -18.84 17.40
N GLY A 17 4.62 -19.43 17.86
CA GLY A 17 4.32 -19.60 19.29
C GLY A 17 4.03 -18.31 20.07
N ALA A 18 4.21 -17.14 19.43
CA ALA A 18 3.92 -15.80 19.93
C ALA A 18 3.50 -14.89 18.76
N ASN A 19 3.08 -13.66 19.06
CA ASN A 19 2.79 -12.69 18.02
C ASN A 19 4.09 -12.24 17.33
N LYS A 20 4.41 -12.77 16.15
CA LYS A 20 5.62 -12.44 15.40
C LYS A 20 5.73 -10.95 15.05
N LEU A 21 4.60 -10.23 14.93
CA LEU A 21 4.59 -8.82 14.57
C LEU A 21 5.17 -7.92 15.67
N LEU A 22 5.19 -8.42 16.92
CA LEU A 22 5.81 -7.74 18.07
C LEU A 22 7.28 -8.14 18.24
N TYR A 23 7.80 -9.08 17.44
CA TYR A 23 9.22 -9.41 17.45
C TYR A 23 10.01 -8.20 16.94
N GLU A 24 11.09 -7.88 17.67
CA GLU A 24 11.93 -6.73 17.35
C GLU A 24 13.03 -7.10 16.35
N ILE A 25 13.15 -6.27 15.32
CA ILE A 25 14.26 -6.27 14.37
C ILE A 25 14.98 -4.94 14.60
N ASP A 26 16.26 -4.98 14.95
CA ASP A 26 17.05 -3.79 15.29
C ASP A 26 16.39 -2.90 16.38
N GLY A 27 15.71 -3.53 17.36
CA GLY A 27 15.03 -2.85 18.46
C GLY A 27 13.67 -2.21 18.12
N ILE A 28 13.15 -2.49 16.94
CA ILE A 28 11.86 -1.97 16.46
C ILE A 28 10.92 -3.15 16.16
N PRO A 29 9.66 -3.18 16.68
CA PRO A 29 8.69 -4.22 16.34
C PRO A 29 8.46 -4.34 14.84
N MET A 30 8.39 -5.58 14.32
CA MET A 30 8.31 -5.91 12.90
C MET A 30 7.22 -5.10 12.15
N TYR A 31 6.00 -5.03 12.70
CA TYR A 31 4.91 -4.28 12.07
C TYR A 31 5.22 -2.79 11.88
N ARG A 32 6.08 -2.25 12.77
CA ARG A 32 6.38 -0.83 12.78
C ARG A 32 7.29 -0.42 11.64
N HIS A 33 8.19 -1.32 11.20
CA HIS A 33 9.00 -1.09 9.99
C HIS A 33 8.10 -0.78 8.79
N VAL A 34 7.10 -1.61 8.52
CA VAL A 34 6.17 -1.40 7.39
C VAL A 34 5.31 -0.15 7.59
N LEU A 35 4.85 0.11 8.82
CA LEU A 35 4.03 1.28 9.12
C LEU A 35 4.79 2.60 8.87
N GLU A 36 6.06 2.68 9.26
CA GLU A 36 6.91 3.84 9.02
C GLU A 36 7.12 4.07 7.51
N GLN A 37 7.28 3.01 6.72
CA GLN A 37 7.37 3.14 5.26
C GLN A 37 6.06 3.66 4.63
N LEU A 38 4.90 3.26 5.15
CA LEU A 38 3.62 3.80 4.69
C LEU A 38 3.45 5.29 5.05
N ASP A 39 3.87 5.69 6.24
CA ASP A 39 3.83 7.09 6.66
C ASP A 39 4.76 7.97 5.82
N ASP A 40 5.96 7.48 5.53
CA ASP A 40 6.90 8.16 4.65
C ASP A 40 6.41 8.21 3.20
N THR A 41 5.80 7.14 2.71
CA THR A 41 5.15 7.12 1.38
C THR A 41 4.05 8.18 1.30
N LYS A 42 3.18 8.26 2.31
CA LYS A 42 2.11 9.27 2.36
C LYS A 42 2.69 10.67 2.22
N LYS A 43 3.70 11.01 3.03
CA LYS A 43 4.37 12.33 3.00
C LYS A 43 4.99 12.61 1.63
N LYS A 44 5.73 11.65 1.06
CA LYS A 44 6.37 11.80 -0.26
C LYS A 44 5.33 12.03 -1.36
N ILE A 45 4.29 11.19 -1.43
CA ILE A 45 3.25 11.30 -2.46
C ILE A 45 2.46 12.60 -2.32
N GLU A 46 2.02 12.96 -1.11
CA GLU A 46 1.24 14.18 -0.88
C GLU A 46 2.06 15.44 -1.19
N ASN A 47 3.36 15.48 -0.88
CA ASN A 47 4.25 16.59 -1.20
C ASN A 47 4.48 16.73 -2.72
N ILE A 48 4.84 15.64 -3.39
CA ILE A 48 5.05 15.64 -4.86
C ILE A 48 3.83 16.21 -5.56
N TYR A 49 2.63 15.79 -5.20
CA TYR A 49 1.41 16.20 -5.90
C TYR A 49 0.80 17.51 -5.39
N SER A 50 1.20 18.04 -4.21
CA SER A 50 0.83 19.39 -3.79
C SER A 50 1.65 20.45 -4.51
N GLU A 51 2.96 20.26 -4.68
CA GLU A 51 3.82 21.14 -5.45
C GLU A 51 3.39 21.25 -6.93
N TYR A 52 2.83 20.15 -7.48
CA TYR A 52 2.28 20.13 -8.83
C TYR A 52 1.03 20.99 -8.99
N SER A 53 0.14 21.04 -8.01
CA SER A 53 -1.06 21.88 -8.09
C SER A 53 -0.72 23.36 -8.08
N ASP A 54 0.29 23.76 -7.32
CA ASP A 54 0.71 25.16 -7.21
C ASP A 54 1.43 25.66 -8.48
N ILE A 55 2.20 24.77 -9.15
CA ILE A 55 2.90 25.13 -10.41
C ILE A 55 1.94 25.29 -11.59
N THR A 56 0.82 24.58 -11.61
CA THR A 56 -0.16 24.70 -12.70
C THR A 56 -1.03 25.94 -12.57
N GLU A 57 -1.13 26.57 -11.40
CA GLU A 57 -1.82 27.86 -11.20
C GLU A 57 -0.93 29.08 -11.50
N ASP A 58 0.41 28.97 -11.35
CA ASP A 58 1.38 30.02 -11.66
C ASP A 58 2.17 29.71 -12.94
N ASN A 59 1.53 29.83 -14.09
CA ASN A 59 2.23 29.82 -15.38
C ASN A 59 3.04 31.13 -15.53
N ASN A 60 4.28 31.13 -15.08
CA ASN A 60 5.42 31.83 -15.76
C ASN A 60 6.68 31.88 -14.88
N ASN A 61 7.77 31.31 -15.42
CA ASN A 61 9.15 31.44 -14.96
C ASN A 61 9.58 30.73 -13.70
N ASP A 62 10.04 29.47 -13.86
CA ASP A 62 11.32 29.10 -13.24
C ASP A 62 11.88 27.84 -13.90
N ASN A 63 13.11 27.95 -14.46
CA ASN A 63 13.91 26.85 -14.98
C ASN A 63 14.58 26.09 -13.81
N ASN A 64 13.79 25.39 -13.00
CA ASN A 64 14.35 24.48 -12.00
C ASN A 64 14.51 23.09 -12.61
N SER A 65 15.76 22.65 -12.82
CA SER A 65 16.10 21.40 -13.51
C SER A 65 15.52 20.16 -12.84
N ASP A 66 15.33 20.20 -11.51
CA ASP A 66 14.81 19.06 -10.73
C ASP A 66 13.30 18.93 -10.92
N ILE A 67 12.58 20.04 -11.01
CA ILE A 67 11.15 20.09 -11.32
C ILE A 67 10.91 19.62 -12.76
N VAL A 68 11.80 19.96 -13.70
CA VAL A 68 11.72 19.52 -15.11
C VAL A 68 11.98 18.02 -15.24
N GLN A 69 12.86 17.43 -14.42
CA GLN A 69 13.08 15.98 -14.41
C GLN A 69 11.89 15.24 -13.79
N LEU A 70 11.33 15.72 -12.68
CA LEU A 70 10.09 15.20 -12.10
C LEU A 70 8.93 15.33 -13.10
N ASN A 71 8.78 16.49 -13.75
CA ASN A 71 7.80 16.71 -14.81
C ASN A 71 7.93 15.73 -15.98
N ASN A 72 9.13 15.33 -16.37
CA ASN A 72 9.35 14.38 -17.46
C ASN A 72 9.08 12.94 -17.04
N LEU A 73 9.28 12.58 -15.77
CA LEU A 73 8.96 11.27 -15.21
C LEU A 73 7.45 11.08 -14.96
N TYR A 74 6.72 12.16 -14.64
CA TYR A 74 5.30 12.08 -14.22
C TYR A 74 4.32 12.73 -15.22
N ARG A 75 4.74 12.93 -16.49
CA ARG A 75 4.11 13.81 -17.48
C ARG A 75 2.76 13.40 -18.06
N ASN A 76 2.16 12.29 -17.70
CA ASN A 76 0.90 11.85 -18.31
C ASN A 76 -0.29 11.87 -17.34
N ASN A 77 -1.02 13.01 -17.30
CA ASN A 77 -2.42 13.11 -16.86
C ASN A 77 -2.75 13.31 -15.38
N ILE A 78 -1.83 13.62 -14.47
CA ILE A 78 -2.22 13.84 -13.07
C ILE A 78 -2.14 15.33 -12.74
N THR A 79 -3.22 16.06 -13.03
CA THR A 79 -3.46 17.44 -12.56
C THR A 79 -4.22 17.48 -11.22
N ALA A 80 -4.49 16.32 -10.61
CA ALA A 80 -5.34 16.21 -9.43
C ALA A 80 -4.52 15.90 -8.17
N LYS A 81 -4.79 16.61 -7.09
CA LYS A 81 -4.26 16.32 -5.74
C LYS A 81 -4.45 14.85 -5.39
N ILE A 82 -3.38 14.20 -4.90
CA ILE A 82 -3.45 12.85 -4.35
C ILE A 82 -3.51 12.95 -2.83
N ILE A 83 -4.42 12.20 -2.22
CA ILE A 83 -4.59 12.08 -0.77
C ILE A 83 -4.42 10.61 -0.41
N CYS A 84 -3.49 10.33 0.50
CA CYS A 84 -3.24 8.99 1.01
C CYS A 84 -3.76 8.84 2.45
N ASN A 85 -4.58 7.82 2.70
CA ASN A 85 -5.03 7.47 4.04
C ASN A 85 -4.41 6.13 4.45
N ILE A 86 -3.92 6.03 5.69
CA ILE A 86 -3.37 4.81 6.24
C ILE A 86 -4.42 4.13 7.12
N ILE A 87 -4.66 2.84 6.85
CA ILE A 87 -5.57 1.98 7.60
C ILE A 87 -4.80 0.75 8.07
N VAL A 88 -4.81 0.45 9.36
CA VAL A 88 -4.19 -0.72 9.94
C VAL A 88 -5.26 -1.69 10.40
N ILE A 89 -5.23 -2.92 9.90
CA ILE A 89 -6.14 -3.98 10.30
C ILE A 89 -5.39 -4.93 11.23
N THR A 90 -5.80 -5.01 12.50
CA THR A 90 -5.14 -5.87 13.48
C THR A 90 -6.14 -6.61 14.36
N GLN A 91 -5.72 -7.70 14.98
CA GLN A 91 -6.43 -8.40 16.06
C GLN A 91 -5.78 -8.17 17.43
N TYR A 92 -4.66 -7.44 17.47
CA TYR A 92 -3.82 -7.32 18.65
C TYR A 92 -3.97 -5.94 19.28
N ASP A 93 -4.46 -5.91 20.52
CA ASP A 93 -4.65 -4.68 21.30
C ASP A 93 -3.33 -3.89 21.43
N ALA A 94 -2.20 -4.60 21.64
CA ALA A 94 -0.89 -3.96 21.75
C ALA A 94 -0.50 -3.16 20.49
N ILE A 95 -0.84 -3.67 19.30
CA ILE A 95 -0.61 -2.95 18.03
C ILE A 95 -1.61 -1.80 17.90
N ALA A 96 -2.89 -2.05 18.19
CA ALA A 96 -3.94 -1.05 18.07
C ALA A 96 -3.66 0.18 18.97
N GLU A 97 -3.26 -0.03 20.21
CA GLU A 97 -2.94 1.05 21.15
C GLU A 97 -1.68 1.83 20.73
N ALA A 98 -0.63 1.10 20.26
CA ALA A 98 0.64 1.71 19.87
C ALA A 98 0.56 2.54 18.57
N VAL A 99 -0.39 2.23 17.69
CA VAL A 99 -0.53 2.84 16.35
C VAL A 99 -1.57 3.96 16.33
N LYS A 100 -2.46 4.01 17.34
CA LYS A 100 -3.59 4.94 17.38
C LYS A 100 -3.13 6.41 17.36
N THR A 101 -3.29 7.06 16.22
CA THR A 101 -3.07 8.49 16.02
C THR A 101 -4.27 9.11 15.32
N LYS A 102 -4.28 10.46 15.15
CA LYS A 102 -5.35 11.13 14.40
C LYS A 102 -5.25 10.87 12.88
N GLU A 103 -4.08 10.44 12.40
CA GLU A 103 -3.79 10.29 10.97
C GLU A 103 -3.87 8.84 10.49
N ILE A 104 -3.88 7.86 11.42
CA ILE A 104 -3.93 6.44 11.12
C ILE A 104 -5.24 5.87 11.66
N GLN A 105 -6.04 5.30 10.78
CA GLN A 105 -7.24 4.57 11.17
C GLN A 105 -6.88 3.15 11.57
N VAL A 106 -7.20 2.74 12.79
CA VAL A 106 -6.99 1.36 13.25
C VAL A 106 -8.33 0.66 13.34
N LEU A 107 -8.43 -0.52 12.72
CA LEU A 107 -9.63 -1.35 12.73
C LEU A 107 -9.31 -2.74 13.27
N TYR A 108 -10.19 -3.24 14.11
CA TYR A 108 -10.06 -4.56 14.71
C TYR A 108 -10.64 -5.65 13.79
N ASN A 109 -9.88 -6.73 13.61
CA ASN A 109 -10.38 -7.92 12.95
C ASN A 109 -10.83 -8.95 14.01
N PRO A 110 -12.14 -9.13 14.22
CA PRO A 110 -12.67 -10.08 15.23
C PRO A 110 -12.61 -11.54 14.78
N HIS A 111 -12.36 -11.80 13.50
CA HIS A 111 -12.37 -13.14 12.89
C HIS A 111 -11.12 -13.41 12.05
N PRO A 112 -9.90 -13.33 12.66
CA PRO A 112 -8.65 -13.60 11.93
C PRO A 112 -8.50 -15.06 11.49
N GLU A 113 -9.26 -15.97 12.10
CA GLU A 113 -9.36 -17.38 11.72
C GLU A 113 -9.97 -17.60 10.34
N ASP A 114 -10.77 -16.65 9.85
CA ASP A 114 -11.35 -16.67 8.50
C ASP A 114 -10.32 -16.37 7.39
N GLY A 115 -9.05 -16.22 7.76
CA GLY A 115 -7.95 -16.00 6.84
C GLY A 115 -7.77 -14.53 6.43
N ILE A 116 -6.83 -14.28 5.51
CA ILE A 116 -6.45 -12.92 5.09
C ILE A 116 -7.63 -12.14 4.48
N SER A 117 -8.59 -12.84 3.87
CA SER A 117 -9.76 -12.22 3.23
C SER A 117 -10.61 -11.42 4.22
N SER A 118 -10.69 -11.82 5.50
CA SER A 118 -11.42 -11.08 6.53
C SER A 118 -10.81 -9.69 6.74
N SER A 119 -9.48 -9.60 6.85
CA SER A 119 -8.76 -8.32 6.98
C SER A 119 -8.88 -7.45 5.74
N VAL A 120 -8.79 -8.04 4.54
CA VAL A 120 -8.99 -7.34 3.26
C VAL A 120 -10.38 -6.70 3.22
N LYS A 121 -11.43 -7.45 3.57
CA LYS A 121 -12.82 -6.95 3.59
C LYS A 121 -13.02 -5.81 4.59
N ILE A 122 -12.46 -5.91 5.80
CA ILE A 122 -12.56 -4.86 6.82
C ILE A 122 -11.92 -3.56 6.32
N GLY A 123 -10.69 -3.64 5.81
CA GLY A 123 -10.00 -2.47 5.30
C GLY A 123 -10.69 -1.85 4.10
N LEU A 124 -11.17 -2.67 3.17
CA LEU A 124 -11.87 -2.21 1.98
C LEU A 124 -13.22 -1.56 2.31
N ASN A 125 -14.01 -2.14 3.23
CA ASN A 125 -15.28 -1.54 3.66
C ASN A 125 -15.08 -0.15 4.32
N ALA A 126 -13.94 0.09 4.96
CA ALA A 126 -13.61 1.39 5.54
C ALA A 126 -13.07 2.41 4.53
N SER A 127 -12.85 1.99 3.28
CA SER A 127 -12.25 2.82 2.21
C SER A 127 -13.03 2.80 0.90
N LEU A 128 -14.34 2.54 0.94
CA LEU A 128 -15.19 2.50 -0.25
C LEU A 128 -15.27 3.84 -1.00
N ASP A 129 -14.93 4.94 -0.35
CA ASP A 129 -14.82 6.27 -0.95
C ASP A 129 -13.45 6.54 -1.62
N ALA A 130 -12.46 5.66 -1.43
CA ALA A 130 -11.16 5.76 -2.10
C ALA A 130 -11.27 5.34 -3.58
N ASP A 131 -10.47 5.95 -4.45
CA ASP A 131 -10.41 5.63 -5.88
C ASP A 131 -9.58 4.37 -6.14
N ALA A 132 -8.60 4.11 -5.26
CA ALA A 132 -7.78 2.90 -5.27
C ALA A 132 -7.44 2.45 -3.85
N VAL A 133 -7.15 1.15 -3.69
CA VAL A 133 -6.65 0.56 -2.44
C VAL A 133 -5.30 -0.11 -2.69
N LEU A 134 -4.35 0.17 -1.81
CA LEU A 134 -3.04 -0.48 -1.76
C LEU A 134 -2.98 -1.38 -0.52
N PHE A 135 -2.62 -2.64 -0.71
CA PHE A 135 -2.45 -3.59 0.38
C PHE A 135 -0.97 -3.88 0.62
N THR A 136 -0.56 -3.80 1.89
CA THR A 136 0.72 -4.28 2.40
C THR A 136 0.49 -5.35 3.47
N VAL A 137 1.48 -6.21 3.68
CA VAL A 137 1.53 -7.14 4.81
C VAL A 137 2.54 -6.64 5.84
N SER A 138 2.27 -6.88 7.11
CA SER A 138 3.07 -6.33 8.22
C SER A 138 4.30 -7.17 8.59
N ASP A 139 4.54 -8.26 7.87
CA ASP A 139 5.64 -9.21 8.09
C ASP A 139 6.73 -9.14 7.00
N GLN A 140 6.78 -8.06 6.23
CA GLN A 140 7.83 -7.72 5.27
C GLN A 140 8.61 -6.48 5.74
N PRO A 141 9.45 -6.58 6.78
CA PRO A 141 10.04 -5.43 7.47
C PRO A 141 11.07 -4.66 6.65
N TRP A 142 11.53 -5.21 5.53
CA TRP A 142 12.51 -4.57 4.63
C TRP A 142 11.87 -3.83 3.45
N LEU A 143 10.54 -3.85 3.35
CA LEU A 143 9.81 -3.06 2.34
C LEU A 143 10.15 -1.58 2.53
N THR A 144 10.45 -0.88 1.43
CA THR A 144 10.83 0.53 1.44
C THR A 144 9.70 1.45 0.95
N SER A 145 9.72 2.70 1.40
CA SER A 145 8.80 3.72 0.92
C SER A 145 9.03 4.06 -0.55
N GLU A 146 10.27 3.90 -1.03
CA GLU A 146 10.65 4.06 -2.43
C GLU A 146 9.89 3.06 -3.31
N THR A 147 9.92 1.78 -2.94
CA THR A 147 9.19 0.72 -3.66
C THR A 147 7.68 0.96 -3.66
N ILE A 148 7.12 1.45 -2.56
CA ILE A 148 5.69 1.76 -2.48
C ILE A 148 5.35 2.99 -3.35
N CYS A 149 6.17 4.05 -3.32
CA CYS A 149 5.99 5.24 -4.17
C CYS A 149 6.04 4.88 -5.65
N GLU A 150 7.05 4.11 -6.06
CA GLU A 150 7.21 3.69 -7.46
C GLU A 150 6.05 2.80 -7.92
N LEU A 151 5.55 1.89 -7.07
CA LEU A 151 4.35 1.12 -7.40
C LEU A 151 3.13 2.03 -7.63
N ILE A 152 2.94 3.05 -6.78
CA ILE A 152 1.85 4.03 -6.95
C ILE A 152 2.06 4.79 -8.26
N HIS A 153 3.27 5.23 -8.58
CA HIS A 153 3.58 5.94 -9.84
C HIS A 153 3.31 5.05 -11.06
N VAL A 154 3.74 3.79 -11.02
CA VAL A 154 3.46 2.81 -12.09
C VAL A 154 1.95 2.65 -12.29
N PHE A 155 1.19 2.52 -11.20
CA PHE A 155 -0.27 2.42 -11.25
C PHE A 155 -0.92 3.67 -11.85
N LEU A 156 -0.48 4.86 -11.46
CA LEU A 156 -1.04 6.13 -11.93
C LEU A 156 -0.73 6.42 -13.40
N ASN A 157 0.39 5.92 -13.90
CA ASN A 157 0.85 6.14 -15.28
C ASN A 157 0.44 5.03 -16.26
N THR A 158 -0.29 4.03 -15.82
CA THR A 158 -0.84 2.97 -16.67
C THR A 158 -2.35 3.13 -16.86
N SER A 159 -2.89 2.56 -17.94
CA SER A 159 -4.33 2.38 -18.12
C SER A 159 -4.87 1.14 -17.43
N LYS A 160 -4.00 0.38 -16.73
CA LYS A 160 -4.36 -0.86 -16.04
C LYS A 160 -5.00 -0.57 -14.70
N GLY A 161 -5.93 -1.42 -14.28
CA GLY A 161 -6.64 -1.26 -13.01
C GLY A 161 -5.97 -1.97 -11.83
N ILE A 162 -4.85 -2.68 -12.04
CA ILE A 162 -4.09 -3.37 -11.01
C ILE A 162 -2.60 -3.11 -11.23
N ALA A 163 -1.83 -2.92 -10.13
CA ALA A 163 -0.38 -3.05 -10.17
C ALA A 163 0.12 -3.82 -8.93
N TYR A 164 1.26 -4.51 -9.07
CA TYR A 164 1.88 -5.21 -7.96
C TYR A 164 3.40 -5.25 -8.10
N VAL A 165 4.09 -5.45 -6.97
CA VAL A 165 5.54 -5.61 -6.92
C VAL A 165 5.90 -7.07 -7.21
N SER A 166 6.92 -7.26 -8.03
CA SER A 166 7.50 -8.57 -8.37
C SER A 166 9.02 -8.53 -8.22
N CYS A 167 9.62 -9.66 -7.89
CA CYS A 167 11.06 -9.85 -7.96
C CYS A 167 11.37 -11.20 -8.60
N GLN A 168 12.18 -11.18 -9.67
CA GLN A 168 12.54 -12.38 -10.44
C GLN A 168 11.32 -13.21 -10.89
N GLY A 169 10.24 -12.49 -11.30
CA GLY A 169 8.97 -13.09 -11.73
C GLY A 169 8.12 -13.66 -10.59
N LYS A 170 8.51 -13.50 -9.33
CA LYS A 170 7.71 -13.89 -8.17
C LYS A 170 6.85 -12.71 -7.73
N MET A 171 5.53 -12.90 -7.75
CA MET A 171 4.56 -11.92 -7.27
C MET A 171 4.68 -11.72 -5.76
N GLY A 172 4.77 -10.47 -5.31
CA GLY A 172 4.84 -10.05 -3.92
C GLY A 172 3.80 -9.00 -3.53
N ASN A 173 3.97 -8.43 -2.37
CA ASN A 173 3.31 -7.23 -1.88
C ASN A 173 4.32 -6.07 -1.88
N PRO A 174 3.87 -4.81 -1.98
CA PRO A 174 2.47 -4.38 -2.05
C PRO A 174 1.79 -4.63 -3.42
N CYS A 175 0.45 -4.55 -3.40
CA CYS A 175 -0.37 -4.52 -4.60
C CYS A 175 -1.46 -3.45 -4.48
N ILE A 176 -1.81 -2.81 -5.60
CA ILE A 176 -2.79 -1.72 -5.67
C ILE A 176 -3.87 -2.06 -6.69
N PHE A 177 -5.12 -1.71 -6.35
CA PHE A 177 -6.31 -2.01 -7.14
C PHE A 177 -7.17 -0.77 -7.31
N ASP A 178 -7.63 -0.53 -8.54
CA ASP A 178 -8.69 0.41 -8.85
C ASP A 178 -10.02 -0.02 -8.23
N ARG A 179 -10.90 0.94 -7.96
CA ARG A 179 -12.23 0.76 -7.39
C ARG A 179 -13.07 -0.28 -8.15
N LYS A 180 -12.87 -0.46 -9.44
CA LYS A 180 -13.61 -1.45 -10.24
C LYS A 180 -13.44 -2.89 -9.75
N TYR A 181 -12.38 -3.17 -8.96
CA TYR A 181 -12.11 -4.49 -8.38
C TYR A 181 -12.65 -4.68 -6.96
N TYR A 182 -13.26 -3.67 -6.34
CA TYR A 182 -13.72 -3.74 -4.95
C TYR A 182 -14.73 -4.86 -4.71
N ASN A 183 -15.69 -5.04 -5.60
CA ASN A 183 -16.68 -6.13 -5.46
C ASN A 183 -16.03 -7.51 -5.50
N GLU A 184 -14.98 -7.70 -6.32
CA GLU A 184 -14.27 -8.96 -6.40
C GLU A 184 -13.40 -9.19 -5.15
N LEU A 185 -12.71 -8.16 -4.68
CA LEU A 185 -11.96 -8.21 -3.41
C LEU A 185 -12.87 -8.51 -2.20
N LEU A 186 -14.07 -7.93 -2.15
CA LEU A 186 -15.07 -8.22 -1.12
C LEU A 186 -15.63 -9.64 -1.21
N SER A 187 -15.56 -10.30 -2.36
CA SER A 187 -15.99 -11.69 -2.55
C SER A 187 -14.93 -12.73 -2.16
N LEU A 188 -13.72 -12.31 -1.77
CA LEU A 188 -12.66 -13.23 -1.36
C LEU A 188 -13.03 -13.99 -0.08
N GLU A 189 -12.57 -15.24 0.05
CA GLU A 189 -12.82 -16.11 1.19
C GLU A 189 -11.54 -16.86 1.62
N GLY A 190 -11.40 -17.09 2.92
CA GLY A 190 -10.29 -17.85 3.51
C GLY A 190 -8.95 -17.14 3.29
N ASP A 191 -7.90 -17.90 3.05
CA ASP A 191 -6.53 -17.40 2.84
C ASP A 191 -6.29 -16.88 1.40
N LYS A 192 -7.33 -16.34 0.76
CA LYS A 192 -7.24 -15.72 -0.55
C LYS A 192 -7.14 -14.20 -0.39
N GLY A 193 -6.02 -13.62 -0.80
CA GLY A 193 -5.78 -12.18 -0.84
C GLY A 193 -5.83 -11.63 -2.27
N GLY A 194 -5.30 -10.42 -2.46
CA GLY A 194 -5.25 -9.70 -3.74
C GLY A 194 -4.66 -10.51 -4.90
N LYS A 195 -3.70 -11.39 -4.63
CA LYS A 195 -3.12 -12.30 -5.64
C LYS A 195 -4.18 -13.09 -6.42
N LYS A 196 -5.27 -13.49 -5.77
CA LYS A 196 -6.36 -14.23 -6.44
C LYS A 196 -7.06 -13.39 -7.50
N VAL A 197 -7.23 -12.09 -7.25
CA VAL A 197 -7.81 -11.14 -8.20
C VAL A 197 -6.82 -10.85 -9.33
N ILE A 198 -5.55 -10.58 -8.99
CA ILE A 198 -4.48 -10.35 -9.98
C ILE A 198 -4.42 -11.48 -11.01
N MET A 199 -4.41 -12.74 -10.54
CA MET A 199 -4.30 -13.92 -11.41
C MET A 199 -5.48 -14.11 -12.37
N LYS A 200 -6.63 -13.50 -12.12
CA LYS A 200 -7.77 -13.50 -13.02
C LYS A 200 -7.73 -12.38 -14.06
N HIS A 201 -6.96 -11.33 -13.79
CA HIS A 201 -6.95 -10.09 -14.57
C HIS A 201 -5.53 -9.69 -14.99
N LEU A 202 -4.73 -10.68 -15.45
CA LEU A 202 -3.35 -10.43 -15.88
C LEU A 202 -3.27 -9.45 -17.06
N ASP A 203 -4.29 -9.42 -17.90
CA ASP A 203 -4.44 -8.49 -19.02
C ASP A 203 -4.66 -7.03 -18.59
N ASP A 204 -5.23 -6.82 -17.39
CA ASP A 204 -5.46 -5.49 -16.78
C ASP A 204 -4.52 -5.20 -15.60
N THR A 205 -3.35 -5.85 -15.61
CA THR A 205 -2.37 -5.76 -14.53
C THR A 205 -1.03 -5.24 -15.04
N GLN A 206 -0.43 -4.32 -14.30
CA GLN A 206 0.92 -3.83 -14.50
C GLN A 206 1.85 -4.40 -13.42
N VAL A 207 3.03 -4.84 -13.83
CA VAL A 207 4.07 -5.35 -12.92
C VAL A 207 5.09 -4.24 -12.67
N TYR A 208 5.45 -4.04 -11.42
CA TYR A 208 6.63 -3.30 -11.01
C TYR A 208 7.68 -4.29 -10.52
N GLU A 209 8.72 -4.52 -11.32
CA GLU A 209 9.80 -5.45 -11.00
C GLU A 209 10.89 -4.76 -10.20
N ILE A 210 11.23 -5.30 -9.03
CA ILE A 210 12.31 -4.81 -8.18
C ILE A 210 13.53 -5.73 -8.25
N GLU A 211 14.71 -5.18 -7.97
CA GLU A 211 15.97 -5.94 -8.03
C GLU A 211 16.23 -6.70 -6.72
N GLU A 212 15.92 -6.09 -5.57
CA GLU A 212 16.20 -6.63 -4.24
C GLU A 212 15.03 -7.46 -3.69
N GLY A 213 15.13 -8.79 -3.82
CA GLY A 213 14.11 -9.72 -3.33
C GLY A 213 13.86 -9.68 -1.83
N ARG A 214 14.80 -9.14 -1.04
CA ARG A 214 14.68 -9.03 0.41
C ARG A 214 13.45 -8.23 0.84
N GLU A 215 13.05 -7.22 0.08
CA GLU A 215 11.86 -6.40 0.37
C GLU A 215 10.56 -7.23 0.39
N LEU A 216 10.53 -8.37 -0.32
CA LEU A 216 9.38 -9.25 -0.43
C LEU A 216 9.45 -10.47 0.50
N GLU A 217 10.46 -10.56 1.36
CA GLU A 217 10.64 -11.69 2.29
C GLU A 217 9.74 -11.53 3.52
N ASP A 218 8.89 -12.54 3.75
CA ASP A 218 8.13 -12.69 4.98
C ASP A 218 9.01 -13.32 6.07
N ILE A 219 8.95 -12.82 7.29
CA ILE A 219 9.61 -13.43 8.45
C ILE A 219 8.71 -14.47 9.13
#